data_c57d0ced7156466078eb6f3800487775
#
_entry.id   c57d0ced7156466078eb6f3800487775
#
_cell.length_a   1.000
_cell.length_b   1.000
_cell.length_c   1.000
_cell.angle_alpha   90.00
_cell.angle_beta   90.00
_cell.angle_gamma   90.00
#
_symmetry.space_group_name_H-M   'P 1'
#
loop_
_entity.id
_entity.type
_entity.pdbx_description
1 polymer ?
#
loop_
_entity_poly.entity_id
_entity_poly.type
_entity_poly.pdbx_seq_one_letter_code
_entity_poly.pdbx_strand_id
1 'polypeptide(L)'
;MKIVNKNYNIKGNINANIELISDIHYYNKRDILHLNKVLNHIKEIKPDFICIPGDLTDESNIYDEDYLLEWLTKLTQISKVILTLGNHELYINNLEKTYDLNNKLIKKIKKIKNLYFLDNESRVIDDINFTGVTLNINEYHSEEKYIIDFNKYDINNKYYNIVLCHTPICITNETNLKNIDLVLCGHTHGGIVPRFLRKIVKNNGLISPSKRLFPKNVYGKIKKQDSIIIITSGITVVSHLNSFRILKNFFASEIVEVKIKGK
;
A
#
# COMPACT_ATOMS: atom_id res chain seq x y z
N MET A 1 -13.86 5.82 -11.64
CA MET A 1 -12.82 6.84 -11.37
C MET A 1 -11.79 6.85 -12.49
N LYS A 2 -11.10 7.98 -12.68
CA LYS A 2 -9.96 8.08 -13.61
C LYS A 2 -8.72 7.57 -12.90
N ILE A 3 -7.97 6.66 -13.53
CA ILE A 3 -6.65 6.24 -13.06
C ILE A 3 -5.66 7.36 -13.38
N VAL A 4 -4.83 7.68 -12.41
CA VAL A 4 -3.71 8.62 -12.53
C VAL A 4 -2.43 7.84 -12.25
N ASN A 5 -1.53 7.83 -13.21
CA ASN A 5 -0.20 7.28 -13.01
C ASN A 5 0.72 8.35 -12.43
N LYS A 6 1.44 8.01 -11.38
CA LYS A 6 2.40 8.86 -10.70
C LYS A 6 3.78 8.22 -10.77
N ASN A 7 4.77 8.94 -11.28
CA ASN A 7 6.08 8.36 -11.52
C ASN A 7 7.12 9.00 -10.60
N TYR A 8 7.93 8.17 -9.96
CA TYR A 8 9.07 8.60 -9.17
C TYR A 8 10.33 7.91 -9.65
N ASN A 9 11.35 8.70 -9.99
CA ASN A 9 12.69 8.21 -10.22
C ASN A 9 13.51 8.38 -8.93
N ILE A 10 14.12 7.30 -8.48
CA ILE A 10 15.01 7.30 -7.31
C ILE A 10 16.35 6.68 -7.68
N LYS A 11 17.41 7.17 -7.03
CA LYS A 11 18.74 6.60 -7.17
C LYS A 11 18.91 5.47 -6.18
N GLY A 12 19.50 4.38 -6.61
CA GLY A 12 19.83 3.23 -5.78
C GLY A 12 21.10 2.54 -6.27
N ASN A 13 21.37 1.35 -5.79
CA ASN A 13 22.43 0.45 -6.23
C ASN A 13 21.89 -0.74 -7.06
N ILE A 14 20.61 -0.69 -7.43
CA ILE A 14 19.91 -1.68 -8.23
C ILE A 14 19.18 -0.99 -9.40
N ASN A 15 18.74 -1.81 -10.37
CA ASN A 15 17.78 -1.39 -11.39
C ASN A 15 16.48 -2.16 -11.17
N ALA A 16 15.40 -1.45 -10.88
CA ALA A 16 14.08 -2.06 -10.72
C ALA A 16 12.97 -1.08 -11.07
N ASN A 17 11.88 -1.61 -11.66
CA ASN A 17 10.64 -0.91 -11.89
C ASN A 17 9.55 -1.53 -11.01
N ILE A 18 8.98 -0.76 -10.09
CA ILE A 18 8.01 -1.20 -9.10
C ILE A 18 6.70 -0.47 -9.32
N GLU A 19 5.60 -1.20 -9.39
CA GLU A 19 4.25 -0.66 -9.32
C GLU A 19 3.72 -0.78 -7.89
N LEU A 20 3.45 0.36 -7.27
CA LEU A 20 2.81 0.45 -5.97
C LEU A 20 1.30 0.69 -6.17
N ILE A 21 0.51 -0.24 -5.69
CA ILE A 21 -0.94 -0.15 -5.56
C ILE A 21 -1.35 -0.47 -4.13
N SER A 22 -2.27 0.24 -3.55
CA SER A 22 -2.75 0.05 -2.18
C SER A 22 -4.21 0.48 -2.05
N ASP A 23 -4.81 0.23 -0.89
CA ASP A 23 -6.15 0.71 -0.56
C ASP A 23 -7.15 0.33 -1.66
N ILE A 24 -7.18 -0.94 -2.01
CA ILE A 24 -8.03 -1.50 -3.07
C ILE A 24 -9.47 -1.49 -2.60
N HIS A 25 -9.72 -1.84 -1.32
CA HIS A 25 -11.03 -1.86 -0.69
C HIS A 25 -12.07 -2.57 -1.56
N TYR A 26 -11.74 -3.79 -2.00
CA TYR A 26 -12.65 -4.57 -2.80
C TYR A 26 -13.89 -4.95 -1.99
N TYR A 27 -15.04 -4.43 -2.40
CA TYR A 27 -16.28 -4.57 -1.65
C TYR A 27 -17.44 -5.05 -2.49
N ASN A 28 -17.57 -4.62 -3.76
CA ASN A 28 -18.76 -4.90 -4.53
C ASN A 28 -18.50 -5.05 -6.05
N LYS A 29 -19.52 -5.49 -6.77
CA LYS A 29 -19.46 -5.78 -8.20
C LYS A 29 -19.00 -4.60 -9.08
N ARG A 30 -19.16 -3.35 -8.62
CA ARG A 30 -18.72 -2.16 -9.37
C ARG A 30 -17.21 -2.01 -9.36
N ASP A 31 -16.55 -2.56 -8.35
CA ASP A 31 -15.11 -2.48 -8.21
C ASP A 31 -14.41 -3.35 -9.24
N ILE A 32 -15.07 -4.43 -9.70
CA ILE A 32 -14.57 -5.35 -10.73
C ILE A 32 -14.16 -4.59 -12.01
N LEU A 33 -15.00 -3.69 -12.51
CA LEU A 33 -14.69 -2.90 -13.70
C LEU A 33 -13.49 -1.98 -13.47
N HIS A 34 -13.34 -1.48 -12.26
CA HIS A 34 -12.23 -0.62 -11.91
C HIS A 34 -10.93 -1.41 -11.76
N LEU A 35 -10.96 -2.54 -11.07
CA LEU A 35 -9.82 -3.44 -10.92
C LEU A 35 -9.33 -4.01 -12.24
N ASN A 36 -10.23 -4.28 -13.19
CA ASN A 36 -9.84 -4.67 -14.54
C ASN A 36 -9.09 -3.56 -15.30
N LYS A 37 -9.44 -2.28 -15.08
CA LYS A 37 -8.69 -1.14 -15.65
C LYS A 37 -7.30 -1.03 -15.02
N VAL A 38 -7.19 -1.23 -13.71
CA VAL A 38 -5.90 -1.27 -13.00
C VAL A 38 -5.03 -2.40 -13.55
N LEU A 39 -5.58 -3.60 -13.68
CA LEU A 39 -4.89 -4.76 -14.24
C LEU A 39 -4.37 -4.49 -15.66
N ASN A 40 -5.19 -3.90 -16.54
CA ASN A 40 -4.79 -3.57 -17.91
C ASN A 40 -3.66 -2.53 -17.93
N HIS A 41 -3.73 -1.52 -17.07
CA HIS A 41 -2.67 -0.53 -16.94
C HIS A 41 -1.32 -1.17 -16.52
N ILE A 42 -1.35 -2.04 -15.52
CA ILE A 42 -0.15 -2.76 -15.06
C ILE A 42 0.40 -3.70 -16.16
N LYS A 43 -0.46 -4.33 -16.97
CA LYS A 43 -0.05 -5.14 -18.12
C LYS A 43 0.72 -4.34 -19.18
N GLU A 44 0.37 -3.07 -19.37
CA GLU A 44 1.06 -2.19 -20.33
C GLU A 44 2.46 -1.81 -19.83
N ILE A 45 2.59 -1.56 -18.52
CA ILE A 45 3.86 -1.13 -17.89
C ILE A 45 4.84 -2.28 -17.76
N LYS A 46 4.37 -3.49 -17.40
CA LYS A 46 5.19 -4.69 -17.15
C LYS A 46 6.30 -4.43 -16.13
N PRO A 47 5.96 -4.07 -14.89
CA PRO A 47 6.96 -3.80 -13.86
C PRO A 47 7.72 -5.08 -13.46
N ASP A 48 8.86 -4.95 -12.78
CA ASP A 48 9.57 -6.09 -12.20
C ASP A 48 8.83 -6.63 -10.96
N PHE A 49 8.22 -5.72 -10.19
CA PHE A 49 7.48 -6.03 -8.98
C PHE A 49 6.19 -5.21 -8.88
N ILE A 50 5.16 -5.83 -8.30
CA ILE A 50 3.93 -5.17 -7.88
C ILE A 50 3.88 -5.21 -6.35
N CYS A 51 3.93 -4.07 -5.70
CA CYS A 51 3.92 -3.96 -4.24
C CYS A 51 2.55 -3.49 -3.75
N ILE A 52 1.97 -4.25 -2.81
CA ILE A 52 0.64 -3.99 -2.25
C ILE A 52 0.77 -3.90 -0.72
N PRO A 53 0.95 -2.71 -0.16
CA PRO A 53 1.11 -2.53 1.28
C PRO A 53 -0.21 -2.56 2.06
N GLY A 54 -1.23 -3.32 1.63
CA GLY A 54 -2.43 -3.58 2.41
C GLY A 54 -3.71 -2.97 1.88
N ASP A 55 -4.78 -3.15 2.66
CA ASP A 55 -6.16 -2.77 2.38
C ASP A 55 -6.68 -3.30 1.03
N LEU A 56 -6.57 -4.63 0.85
CA LEU A 56 -7.14 -5.35 -0.29
C LEU A 56 -8.66 -5.33 -0.28
N THR A 57 -9.23 -5.51 0.92
CA THR A 57 -10.67 -5.69 1.13
C THR A 57 -11.24 -4.55 1.95
N ASP A 58 -12.55 -4.33 1.86
CA ASP A 58 -13.27 -3.50 2.80
C ASP A 58 -13.75 -4.35 4.01
N GLU A 59 -13.95 -3.75 5.15
CA GLU A 59 -14.01 -4.35 6.51
C GLU A 59 -14.85 -5.61 6.69
N SER A 60 -15.90 -5.84 5.92
CA SER A 60 -16.88 -6.79 6.41
C SER A 60 -17.28 -7.91 5.47
N ASN A 61 -17.36 -7.67 4.19
CA ASN A 61 -17.86 -8.68 3.26
C ASN A 61 -17.22 -8.51 1.91
N ILE A 62 -16.36 -9.42 1.55
CA ILE A 62 -15.87 -9.55 0.20
C ILE A 62 -17.05 -10.00 -0.66
N TYR A 63 -17.43 -9.19 -1.64
CA TYR A 63 -18.51 -9.51 -2.55
C TYR A 63 -18.28 -10.84 -3.29
N ASP A 64 -17.05 -11.07 -3.71
CA ASP A 64 -16.64 -12.24 -4.48
C ASP A 64 -15.16 -12.54 -4.21
N GLU A 65 -14.94 -13.48 -3.29
CA GLU A 65 -13.59 -13.90 -2.89
C GLU A 65 -12.85 -14.55 -4.07
N ASP A 66 -13.55 -15.33 -4.89
CA ASP A 66 -12.93 -16.04 -6.01
C ASP A 66 -12.46 -15.05 -7.08
N TYR A 67 -13.21 -13.98 -7.34
CA TYR A 67 -12.77 -12.90 -8.21
C TYR A 67 -11.50 -12.21 -7.69
N LEU A 68 -11.44 -11.91 -6.39
CA LEU A 68 -10.24 -11.27 -5.81
C LEU A 68 -9.01 -12.17 -5.97
N LEU A 69 -9.15 -13.45 -5.70
CA LEU A 69 -8.07 -14.44 -5.88
C LEU A 69 -7.65 -14.58 -7.35
N GLU A 70 -8.61 -14.58 -8.26
CA GLU A 70 -8.35 -14.57 -9.70
C GLU A 70 -7.62 -13.30 -10.13
N TRP A 71 -8.04 -12.14 -9.63
CA TRP A 71 -7.41 -10.85 -9.92
C TRP A 71 -5.96 -10.81 -9.43
N LEU A 72 -5.71 -11.25 -8.20
CA LEU A 72 -4.34 -11.40 -7.66
C LEU A 72 -3.51 -12.38 -8.50
N THR A 73 -4.09 -13.50 -8.91
CA THR A 73 -3.44 -14.48 -9.79
C THR A 73 -3.08 -13.85 -11.14
N LYS A 74 -3.95 -13.03 -11.72
CA LYS A 74 -3.65 -12.30 -12.96
C LYS A 74 -2.50 -11.29 -12.79
N LEU A 75 -2.38 -10.65 -11.63
CA LEU A 75 -1.22 -9.81 -11.33
C LEU A 75 0.07 -10.62 -11.30
N THR A 76 0.06 -11.81 -10.70
CA THR A 76 1.26 -12.68 -10.64
C THR A 76 1.67 -13.27 -12.00
N GLN A 77 0.79 -13.24 -13.00
CA GLN A 77 1.13 -13.59 -14.39
C GLN A 77 1.88 -12.45 -15.11
N ILE A 78 1.77 -11.23 -14.59
CA ILE A 78 2.50 -10.07 -15.14
C ILE A 78 3.86 -9.96 -14.47
N SER A 79 3.89 -10.05 -13.12
CA SER A 79 5.07 -9.77 -12.32
C SER A 79 5.00 -10.43 -10.96
N LYS A 80 6.11 -10.42 -10.21
CA LYS A 80 6.12 -10.84 -8.80
C LYS A 80 5.32 -9.86 -7.95
N VAL A 81 4.40 -10.38 -7.14
CA VAL A 81 3.56 -9.58 -6.24
C VAL A 81 4.07 -9.70 -4.81
N ILE A 82 4.35 -8.57 -4.19
CA ILE A 82 4.72 -8.47 -2.77
C ILE A 82 3.53 -7.86 -2.03
N LEU A 83 2.99 -8.57 -1.06
CA LEU A 83 1.77 -8.21 -0.35
C LEU A 83 1.98 -8.24 1.15
N THR A 84 1.55 -7.20 1.85
CA THR A 84 1.35 -7.19 3.31
C THR A 84 -0.08 -6.76 3.64
N LEU A 85 -0.44 -6.73 4.91
CA LEU A 85 -1.80 -6.39 5.34
C LEU A 85 -1.93 -4.92 5.75
N GLY A 86 -3.14 -4.39 5.56
CA GLY A 86 -3.57 -3.12 6.10
C GLY A 86 -4.49 -3.31 7.32
N ASN A 87 -5.11 -2.22 7.77
CA ASN A 87 -6.02 -2.26 8.92
C ASN A 87 -7.38 -2.89 8.56
N HIS A 88 -7.83 -2.80 7.32
CA HIS A 88 -9.11 -3.37 6.91
C HIS A 88 -9.13 -4.91 6.93
N GLU A 89 -8.00 -5.57 6.75
CA GLU A 89 -7.90 -7.02 6.92
C GLU A 89 -7.99 -7.46 8.38
N LEU A 90 -7.80 -6.54 9.34
CA LEU A 90 -7.91 -6.80 10.78
C LEU A 90 -9.36 -6.69 11.29
N TYR A 91 -10.21 -5.95 10.56
CA TYR A 91 -11.62 -5.74 10.88
C TYR A 91 -12.48 -6.71 10.06
N ILE A 92 -12.91 -7.81 10.64
CA ILE A 92 -13.88 -8.70 10.03
C ILE A 92 -15.19 -8.61 10.81
N ASN A 93 -16.28 -8.18 10.14
CA ASN A 93 -17.65 -8.11 10.69
C ASN A 93 -17.83 -7.11 11.84
N ASN A 94 -17.25 -5.93 11.79
CA ASN A 94 -17.34 -4.90 12.85
C ASN A 94 -16.97 -5.39 14.26
N LEU A 95 -16.36 -6.54 14.38
CA LEU A 95 -15.81 -7.04 15.62
C LEU A 95 -14.31 -6.83 15.59
N GLU A 96 -13.77 -6.23 16.64
CA GLU A 96 -12.33 -6.22 16.92
C GLU A 96 -11.86 -7.68 17.02
N LYS A 97 -11.50 -8.26 15.89
CA LYS A 97 -10.82 -9.55 15.89
C LYS A 97 -9.35 -9.27 15.74
N THR A 98 -8.60 -9.75 16.69
CA THR A 98 -7.17 -9.97 16.51
C THR A 98 -6.99 -10.70 15.19
N TYR A 99 -6.13 -10.16 14.34
CA TYR A 99 -5.73 -10.76 13.08
C TYR A 99 -5.55 -12.27 13.26
N ASP A 100 -6.41 -13.03 12.63
CA ASP A 100 -6.30 -14.48 12.62
C ASP A 100 -5.58 -14.92 11.35
N LEU A 101 -4.31 -15.31 11.51
CA LEU A 101 -3.50 -15.95 10.46
C LEU A 101 -4.20 -17.18 9.84
N ASN A 102 -5.21 -17.71 10.52
CA ASN A 102 -6.05 -18.77 10.04
C ASN A 102 -7.19 -18.31 9.14
N ASN A 103 -7.31 -17.01 8.83
CA ASN A 103 -8.30 -16.52 7.90
C ASN A 103 -8.24 -17.30 6.59
N LYS A 104 -9.38 -17.81 6.15
CA LYS A 104 -9.50 -18.66 4.96
C LYS A 104 -8.97 -17.98 3.69
N LEU A 105 -9.21 -16.67 3.54
CA LEU A 105 -8.73 -15.89 2.42
C LEU A 105 -7.20 -15.84 2.39
N ILE A 106 -6.57 -15.55 3.52
CA ILE A 106 -5.10 -15.47 3.61
C ILE A 106 -4.45 -16.81 3.30
N LYS A 107 -5.04 -17.91 3.78
CA LYS A 107 -4.58 -19.27 3.41
C LYS A 107 -4.63 -19.52 1.90
N LYS A 108 -5.64 -18.99 1.20
CA LYS A 108 -5.75 -19.09 -0.26
C LYS A 108 -4.74 -18.18 -0.94
N ILE A 109 -4.59 -16.94 -0.48
CA ILE A 109 -3.61 -15.97 -1.02
C ILE A 109 -2.20 -16.54 -0.95
N LYS A 110 -1.80 -17.14 0.17
CA LYS A 110 -0.47 -17.76 0.36
C LYS A 110 -0.17 -18.90 -0.62
N LYS A 111 -1.18 -19.48 -1.28
CA LYS A 111 -1.02 -20.56 -2.27
C LYS A 111 -0.82 -20.02 -3.70
N ILE A 112 -1.00 -18.72 -3.93
CA ILE A 112 -0.83 -18.13 -5.26
C ILE A 112 0.66 -18.10 -5.59
N LYS A 113 1.05 -18.73 -6.69
CA LYS A 113 2.43 -18.74 -7.18
C LYS A 113 2.88 -17.32 -7.56
N ASN A 114 4.13 -16.96 -7.29
CA ASN A 114 4.71 -15.64 -7.51
C ASN A 114 4.06 -14.50 -6.70
N LEU A 115 3.22 -14.83 -5.71
CA LEU A 115 2.76 -13.91 -4.69
C LEU A 115 3.52 -14.20 -3.39
N TYR A 116 4.20 -13.19 -2.89
CA TYR A 116 4.96 -13.21 -1.64
C TYR A 116 4.18 -12.42 -0.60
N PHE A 117 3.49 -13.16 0.25
CA PHE A 117 2.75 -12.57 1.38
C PHE A 117 3.71 -12.44 2.56
N LEU A 118 4.00 -11.20 2.94
CA LEU A 118 4.93 -10.88 4.02
C LEU A 118 4.15 -10.31 5.22
N ASP A 119 4.22 -11.00 6.34
CA ASP A 119 3.53 -10.64 7.57
C ASP A 119 4.54 -10.60 8.71
N ASN A 120 5.04 -9.41 8.98
CA ASN A 120 6.11 -9.18 9.94
C ASN A 120 7.37 -10.02 9.66
N GLU A 121 7.70 -10.18 8.39
CA GLU A 121 8.87 -10.93 7.95
C GLU A 121 9.61 -10.23 6.81
N SER A 122 10.90 -10.57 6.66
CA SER A 122 11.75 -10.12 5.56
C SER A 122 12.06 -11.28 4.63
N ARG A 123 12.16 -11.00 3.32
CA ARG A 123 12.48 -12.00 2.30
C ARG A 123 13.27 -11.41 1.15
N VAL A 124 14.37 -12.05 0.80
CA VAL A 124 15.15 -11.68 -0.39
C VAL A 124 14.52 -12.30 -1.63
N ILE A 125 14.22 -11.45 -2.61
CA ILE A 125 13.63 -11.83 -3.90
C ILE A 125 14.37 -11.04 -4.99
N ASP A 126 15.03 -11.74 -5.94
CA ASP A 126 15.84 -11.12 -6.98
C ASP A 126 16.84 -10.07 -6.44
N ASP A 127 17.60 -10.44 -5.42
CA ASP A 127 18.62 -9.58 -4.76
C ASP A 127 18.09 -8.31 -4.09
N ILE A 128 16.77 -8.17 -3.96
CA ILE A 128 16.12 -7.13 -3.17
C ILE A 128 15.53 -7.74 -1.90
N ASN A 129 15.79 -7.14 -0.76
CA ASN A 129 15.19 -7.56 0.50
C ASN A 129 13.87 -6.80 0.73
N PHE A 130 12.76 -7.53 0.64
CA PHE A 130 11.43 -7.01 0.95
C PHE A 130 11.05 -7.34 2.39
N THR A 131 10.57 -6.35 3.13
CA THR A 131 10.04 -6.52 4.49
C THR A 131 8.58 -6.08 4.53
N GLY A 132 7.69 -6.98 4.94
CA GLY A 132 6.29 -6.66 5.18
C GLY A 132 6.06 -6.36 6.66
N VAL A 133 5.47 -5.21 6.95
CA VAL A 133 5.12 -4.78 8.30
C VAL A 133 3.61 -4.75 8.46
N THR A 134 3.10 -5.61 9.34
CA THR A 134 1.69 -5.64 9.74
C THR A 134 1.59 -5.16 11.19
N LEU A 135 0.86 -4.09 11.43
CA LEU A 135 0.51 -3.63 12.77
C LEU A 135 -0.67 -4.46 13.30
N ASN A 136 -0.76 -4.61 14.61
CA ASN A 136 -1.98 -5.13 15.22
C ASN A 136 -3.02 -4.01 15.41
N ILE A 137 -4.24 -4.38 15.79
CA ILE A 137 -5.36 -3.43 15.92
C ILE A 137 -5.10 -2.32 16.95
N ASN A 138 -4.46 -2.65 18.08
CA ASN A 138 -4.15 -1.67 19.12
C ASN A 138 -3.07 -0.67 18.65
N GLU A 139 -2.11 -1.14 17.85
CA GLU A 139 -1.09 -0.31 17.21
C GLU A 139 -1.72 0.65 16.20
N TYR A 140 -2.72 0.20 15.41
CA TYR A 140 -3.49 1.10 14.53
C TYR A 140 -4.32 2.11 15.30
N HIS A 141 -4.99 1.72 16.40
CA HIS A 141 -5.75 2.66 17.24
C HIS A 141 -4.85 3.72 17.88
N SER A 142 -3.58 3.43 18.06
CA SER A 142 -2.59 4.32 18.66
C SER A 142 -1.51 4.78 17.67
N GLU A 143 -1.72 4.65 16.35
CA GLU A 143 -0.69 4.87 15.32
C GLU A 143 0.02 6.21 15.40
N GLU A 144 -0.64 7.27 15.90
CA GLU A 144 -0.02 8.58 16.10
C GLU A 144 1.03 8.60 17.23
N LYS A 145 0.96 7.65 18.15
CA LYS A 145 1.88 7.49 19.30
C LYS A 145 2.77 6.28 19.16
N TYR A 146 2.42 5.35 18.27
CA TYR A 146 3.18 4.14 18.03
C TYR A 146 4.37 4.44 17.11
N ILE A 147 5.54 3.92 17.47
CA ILE A 147 6.76 4.03 16.68
C ILE A 147 7.16 2.62 16.27
N ILE A 148 7.26 2.40 14.95
CA ILE A 148 7.70 1.11 14.43
C ILE A 148 9.17 0.90 14.80
N ASP A 149 9.47 -0.25 15.39
CA ASP A 149 10.83 -0.74 15.59
C ASP A 149 11.24 -1.65 14.42
N PHE A 150 12.04 -1.11 13.52
CA PHE A 150 12.57 -1.87 12.38
C PHE A 150 13.75 -2.79 12.75
N ASN A 151 14.33 -2.67 13.95
CA ASN A 151 15.45 -3.53 14.34
C ASN A 151 15.04 -5.01 14.53
N LYS A 152 13.75 -5.28 14.67
CA LYS A 152 13.22 -6.65 14.78
C LYS A 152 13.14 -7.42 13.45
N TYR A 153 13.43 -6.76 12.33
CA TYR A 153 13.41 -7.38 11.00
C TYR A 153 14.83 -7.63 10.48
N ASP A 154 14.98 -8.61 9.60
CA ASP A 154 16.26 -8.88 8.92
C ASP A 154 16.51 -7.86 7.82
N ILE A 155 16.92 -6.66 8.23
CA ILE A 155 17.26 -5.52 7.37
C ILE A 155 18.76 -5.23 7.54
N ASN A 156 19.53 -5.46 6.49
CA ASN A 156 20.98 -5.28 6.53
C ASN A 156 21.48 -4.62 5.24
N ASN A 157 22.71 -4.12 5.26
CA ASN A 157 23.32 -3.36 4.15
C ASN A 157 23.77 -4.20 2.96
N LYS A 158 23.56 -5.51 2.98
CA LYS A 158 23.94 -6.40 1.88
C LYS A 158 23.00 -6.24 0.68
N TYR A 159 21.74 -5.89 0.94
CA TYR A 159 20.69 -5.81 -0.07
C TYR A 159 20.12 -4.39 -0.17
N TYR A 160 19.46 -4.09 -1.26
CA TYR A 160 18.55 -2.94 -1.34
C TYR A 160 17.28 -3.29 -0.56
N ASN A 161 16.97 -2.52 0.47
CA ASN A 161 15.90 -2.85 1.41
C ASN A 161 14.64 -2.04 1.13
N ILE A 162 13.57 -2.74 0.80
CA ILE A 162 12.24 -2.18 0.55
C ILE A 162 11.28 -2.65 1.63
N VAL A 163 10.67 -1.72 2.35
CA VAL A 163 9.68 -1.98 3.37
C VAL A 163 8.29 -1.67 2.84
N LEU A 164 7.36 -2.61 2.96
CA LEU A 164 5.93 -2.38 2.78
C LEU A 164 5.32 -2.19 4.17
N CYS A 165 4.83 -1.00 4.44
CA CYS A 165 4.14 -0.66 5.69
C CYS A 165 2.88 0.13 5.37
N HIS A 166 1.71 -0.42 5.69
CA HIS A 166 0.45 0.19 5.26
C HIS A 166 0.32 1.64 5.73
N THR A 167 0.50 1.92 7.02
CA THR A 167 0.41 3.29 7.55
C THR A 167 1.76 3.99 7.62
N PRO A 168 1.89 5.20 7.05
CA PRO A 168 3.08 6.03 7.22
C PRO A 168 3.10 6.80 8.55
N ILE A 169 1.98 6.82 9.30
CA ILE A 169 1.80 7.69 10.47
C ILE A 169 2.77 7.30 11.59
N CYS A 170 2.98 6.00 11.78
CA CYS A 170 3.88 5.46 12.80
C CYS A 170 5.38 5.54 12.43
N ILE A 171 5.73 6.10 11.26
CA ILE A 171 7.11 6.38 10.86
C ILE A 171 7.43 7.82 11.27
N THR A 172 7.79 8.01 12.52
CA THR A 172 8.06 9.32 13.12
C THR A 172 9.52 9.74 12.96
N ASN A 173 9.91 10.90 13.49
CA ASN A 173 11.33 11.32 13.49
C ASN A 173 12.20 10.44 14.39
N GLU A 174 11.61 9.73 15.32
CA GLU A 174 12.28 8.83 16.26
C GLU A 174 12.45 7.41 15.68
N THR A 175 11.77 7.11 14.57
CA THR A 175 11.90 5.81 13.90
C THR A 175 13.31 5.64 13.34
N ASN A 176 13.96 4.54 13.70
CA ASN A 176 15.26 4.18 13.13
C ASN A 176 15.07 3.60 11.72
N LEU A 177 15.51 4.32 10.70
CA LEU A 177 15.43 3.91 9.30
C LEU A 177 16.77 3.42 8.74
N LYS A 178 17.72 3.06 9.60
CA LYS A 178 19.05 2.57 9.19
C LYS A 178 18.93 1.36 8.25
N ASN A 179 19.67 1.39 7.16
CA ASN A 179 19.68 0.37 6.10
C ASN A 179 18.35 0.21 5.34
N ILE A 180 17.35 1.07 5.53
CA ILE A 180 16.12 1.06 4.73
C ILE A 180 16.29 2.06 3.59
N ASP A 181 16.19 1.59 2.34
CA ASP A 181 16.33 2.44 1.16
C ASP A 181 14.99 3.05 0.76
N LEU A 182 13.92 2.24 0.79
CA LEU A 182 12.60 2.61 0.32
C LEU A 182 11.50 2.07 1.25
N VAL A 183 10.54 2.93 1.61
CA VAL A 183 9.30 2.53 2.28
C VAL A 183 8.11 2.83 1.38
N LEU A 184 7.23 1.86 1.20
CA LEU A 184 6.00 1.95 0.40
C LEU A 184 4.78 1.88 1.31
N CYS A 185 3.91 2.91 1.24
CA CYS A 185 2.77 3.07 2.13
C CYS A 185 1.48 3.41 1.37
N GLY A 186 0.34 3.11 2.01
CA GLY A 186 -1.00 3.52 1.63
C GLY A 186 -1.72 4.27 2.77
N HIS A 187 -2.91 3.76 3.18
CA HIS A 187 -3.70 4.11 4.37
C HIS A 187 -4.28 5.52 4.39
N THR A 188 -3.50 6.52 4.09
CA THR A 188 -3.88 7.93 4.30
C THR A 188 -4.81 8.48 3.23
N HIS A 189 -5.10 7.71 2.19
CA HIS A 189 -5.88 8.15 1.01
C HIS A 189 -5.41 9.51 0.47
N GLY A 190 -4.11 9.77 0.59
CA GLY A 190 -3.51 11.06 0.24
C GLY A 190 -4.05 12.23 1.07
N GLY A 191 -4.55 11.98 2.28
CA GLY A 191 -5.16 13.00 3.14
C GLY A 191 -6.46 13.57 2.59
N ILE A 192 -7.21 12.79 1.81
CA ILE A 192 -8.54 13.12 1.24
C ILE A 192 -8.54 14.49 0.57
N VAL A 193 -7.61 14.71 -0.36
CA VAL A 193 -7.44 15.97 -1.07
C VAL A 193 -8.01 15.89 -2.48
N PRO A 194 -8.96 16.78 -2.86
CA PRO A 194 -9.42 16.89 -4.24
C PRO A 194 -8.24 17.16 -5.20
N ARG A 195 -8.28 16.57 -6.39
CA ARG A 195 -7.18 16.64 -7.39
C ARG A 195 -6.71 18.06 -7.70
N PHE A 196 -7.63 19.00 -7.82
CA PHE A 196 -7.31 20.38 -8.14
C PHE A 196 -6.57 21.12 -7.02
N LEU A 197 -6.74 20.69 -5.75
CA LEU A 197 -6.02 21.24 -4.60
C LEU A 197 -4.66 20.56 -4.36
N ARG A 198 -4.40 19.39 -4.95
CA ARG A 198 -3.18 18.61 -4.69
C ARG A 198 -1.89 19.40 -4.94
N LYS A 199 -1.85 20.22 -5.98
CA LYS A 199 -0.68 21.06 -6.29
C LYS A 199 -0.38 22.09 -5.19
N ILE A 200 -1.41 22.57 -4.48
CA ILE A 200 -1.31 23.57 -3.43
C ILE A 200 -0.84 22.91 -2.12
N VAL A 201 -1.52 21.82 -1.71
CA VAL A 201 -1.24 21.17 -0.41
C VAL A 201 -0.02 20.23 -0.47
N LYS A 202 0.49 19.90 -1.68
CA LYS A 202 1.66 19.04 -1.90
C LYS A 202 1.55 17.69 -1.17
N ASN A 203 2.45 17.42 -0.22
CA ASN A 203 2.49 16.18 0.57
C ASN A 203 1.52 16.16 1.77
N ASN A 204 0.84 17.26 2.03
CA ASN A 204 -0.08 17.37 3.15
C ASN A 204 -1.51 16.95 2.74
N GLY A 205 -2.39 16.79 3.74
CA GLY A 205 -3.77 16.43 3.56
C GLY A 205 -4.75 17.48 4.09
N LEU A 206 -6.03 17.27 3.82
CA LEU A 206 -7.12 18.01 4.46
C LEU A 206 -7.64 17.25 5.67
N ILE A 207 -7.82 15.93 5.54
CA ILE A 207 -8.33 15.05 6.61
C ILE A 207 -7.57 13.72 6.54
N SER A 208 -7.14 13.20 7.70
CA SER A 208 -6.60 11.82 7.78
C SER A 208 -7.72 10.80 8.03
N PRO A 209 -7.47 9.48 7.84
CA PRO A 209 -8.39 8.42 8.24
C PRO A 209 -8.81 8.53 9.71
N SER A 210 -7.90 8.91 10.61
CA SER A 210 -8.17 9.18 12.04
C SER A 210 -8.91 10.50 12.30
N LYS A 211 -9.52 11.11 11.25
CA LYS A 211 -10.28 12.38 11.30
C LYS A 211 -9.48 13.62 11.73
N ARG A 212 -8.15 13.55 11.73
CA ARG A 212 -7.29 14.69 12.01
C ARG A 212 -7.33 15.70 10.84
N LEU A 213 -7.46 16.97 11.15
CA LEU A 213 -7.44 18.04 10.16
C LEU A 213 -6.01 18.44 9.80
N PHE A 214 -5.79 18.72 8.53
CA PHE A 214 -4.53 19.21 7.96
C PHE A 214 -3.30 18.36 8.33
N PRO A 215 -3.36 17.01 8.14
CA PRO A 215 -2.23 16.14 8.42
C PRO A 215 -1.06 16.46 7.49
N LYS A 216 0.17 16.34 8.01
CA LYS A 216 1.41 16.54 7.26
C LYS A 216 1.97 15.22 6.77
N ASN A 217 2.66 15.26 5.61
CA ASN A 217 3.41 14.11 5.08
C ASN A 217 2.56 12.85 4.89
N VAL A 218 1.37 13.01 4.33
CA VAL A 218 0.42 11.91 4.08
C VAL A 218 0.28 11.53 2.62
N TYR A 219 1.19 12.03 1.75
CA TYR A 219 1.11 11.79 0.32
C TYR A 219 2.45 12.00 -0.40
N GLY A 220 2.68 11.18 -1.43
CA GLY A 220 3.76 11.38 -2.38
C GLY A 220 5.12 10.95 -1.85
N LYS A 221 6.19 11.52 -2.41
CA LYS A 221 7.57 11.19 -2.08
C LYS A 221 8.09 12.09 -0.96
N ILE A 222 8.61 11.49 0.09
CA ILE A 222 9.21 12.14 1.26
C ILE A 222 10.59 11.54 1.47
N LYS A 223 11.58 12.38 1.75
CA LYS A 223 12.90 11.92 2.22
C LYS A 223 12.96 12.05 3.73
N LYS A 224 13.39 10.98 4.41
CA LYS A 224 13.57 10.94 5.86
C LYS A 224 14.82 10.16 6.20
N GLN A 225 15.77 10.78 6.90
CA GLN A 225 17.13 10.27 7.05
C GLN A 225 17.70 9.96 5.65
N ASP A 226 18.21 8.74 5.43
CA ASP A 226 18.70 8.31 4.12
C ASP A 226 17.64 7.56 3.30
N SER A 227 16.48 7.31 3.89
CA SER A 227 15.38 6.55 3.28
C SER A 227 14.45 7.46 2.47
N ILE A 228 13.84 6.86 1.45
CA ILE A 228 12.74 7.45 0.68
C ILE A 228 11.44 6.77 1.12
N ILE A 229 10.43 7.56 1.44
CA ILE A 229 9.08 7.07 1.74
C ILE A 229 8.16 7.51 0.62
N ILE A 230 7.42 6.57 0.02
CA ILE A 230 6.43 6.85 -1.01
C ILE A 230 5.06 6.44 -0.48
N ILE A 231 4.13 7.39 -0.45
CA ILE A 231 2.78 7.22 0.06
C ILE A 231 1.81 7.45 -1.09
N THR A 232 1.03 6.41 -1.44
CA THR A 232 -0.01 6.54 -2.47
C THR A 232 -1.33 7.01 -1.89
N SER A 233 -2.18 7.60 -2.73
CA SER A 233 -3.58 7.89 -2.37
C SER A 233 -4.50 6.67 -2.53
N GLY A 234 -3.97 5.56 -3.02
CA GLY A 234 -4.71 4.30 -3.17
C GLY A 234 -5.55 4.21 -4.45
N ILE A 235 -6.02 2.99 -4.69
CA ILE A 235 -6.90 2.66 -5.82
C ILE A 235 -8.32 3.15 -5.56
N THR A 236 -8.79 3.01 -4.32
CA THR A 236 -10.13 3.44 -3.90
C THR A 236 -10.00 4.53 -2.84
N VAL A 237 -10.30 5.77 -3.21
CA VAL A 237 -10.01 6.92 -2.34
C VAL A 237 -11.00 7.08 -1.20
N VAL A 238 -12.20 6.55 -1.26
CA VAL A 238 -13.16 6.56 -0.14
C VAL A 238 -14.28 5.56 -0.39
N SER A 239 -14.27 4.42 0.26
CA SER A 239 -15.33 3.42 0.18
C SER A 239 -16.66 3.95 0.71
N HIS A 240 -16.60 4.73 1.79
CA HIS A 240 -17.78 5.25 2.50
C HIS A 240 -18.48 6.45 1.82
N LEU A 241 -17.85 7.13 0.84
CA LEU A 241 -18.53 8.16 0.04
C LEU A 241 -19.42 7.60 -1.08
N ASN A 242 -19.86 6.35 -0.95
CA ASN A 242 -20.78 5.72 -1.91
C ASN A 242 -22.09 6.51 -2.11
N SER A 243 -22.52 7.28 -1.11
CA SER A 243 -23.71 8.14 -1.17
C SER A 243 -23.52 9.39 -2.04
N PHE A 244 -22.29 9.81 -2.33
CA PHE A 244 -22.02 11.04 -3.08
C PHE A 244 -21.25 10.72 -4.38
N ARG A 245 -21.94 10.15 -5.35
CA ARG A 245 -21.39 9.77 -6.66
C ARG A 245 -20.61 10.90 -7.37
N ILE A 246 -21.04 12.14 -7.18
CA ILE A 246 -20.44 13.35 -7.76
C ILE A 246 -19.05 13.58 -7.17
N LEU A 247 -18.85 13.33 -5.86
CA LEU A 247 -17.58 13.57 -5.19
C LEU A 247 -16.49 12.60 -5.63
N LYS A 248 -16.84 11.37 -6.06
CA LYS A 248 -15.84 10.40 -6.57
C LYS A 248 -15.05 10.92 -7.77
N ASN A 249 -15.61 11.83 -8.56
CA ASN A 249 -14.93 12.41 -9.70
C ASN A 249 -13.86 13.45 -9.33
N PHE A 250 -13.91 13.98 -8.11
CA PHE A 250 -12.88 14.90 -7.61
C PHE A 250 -11.63 14.19 -7.12
N PHE A 251 -11.73 12.88 -6.86
CA PHE A 251 -10.62 12.06 -6.42
C PHE A 251 -10.12 11.17 -7.56
N ALA A 252 -8.85 10.81 -7.53
CA ALA A 252 -8.26 9.91 -8.50
C ALA A 252 -7.92 8.57 -7.85
N SER A 253 -8.12 7.50 -8.60
CA SER A 253 -7.44 6.24 -8.35
C SER A 253 -5.97 6.41 -8.75
N GLU A 254 -5.05 6.09 -7.89
CA GLU A 254 -3.62 6.30 -8.13
C GLU A 254 -2.87 4.98 -8.22
N ILE A 255 -2.08 4.85 -9.27
CA ILE A 255 -1.04 3.84 -9.42
C ILE A 255 0.30 4.58 -9.40
N VAL A 256 1.27 4.07 -8.66
CA VAL A 256 2.56 4.73 -8.51
C VAL A 256 3.67 3.86 -9.10
N GLU A 257 4.29 4.35 -10.16
CA GLU A 257 5.48 3.75 -10.75
C GLU A 257 6.74 4.28 -10.07
N VAL A 258 7.57 3.40 -9.53
CA VAL A 258 8.84 3.73 -8.89
C VAL A 258 9.97 3.10 -9.68
N LYS A 259 10.75 3.94 -10.38
CA LYS A 259 11.95 3.50 -11.10
C LYS A 259 13.18 3.73 -10.26
N ILE A 260 13.81 2.65 -9.85
CA ILE A 260 15.11 2.67 -9.16
C ILE A 260 16.18 2.50 -10.22
N LYS A 261 17.14 3.41 -10.23
CA LYS A 261 18.27 3.35 -11.17
C LYS A 261 19.58 3.27 -10.40
N GLY A 262 20.34 2.23 -10.69
CA GLY A 262 21.72 2.07 -10.24
C GLY A 262 22.59 3.26 -10.71
N LYS A 263 23.64 3.54 -9.93
CA LYS A 263 24.67 4.51 -10.31
C LYS A 263 25.59 3.92 -11.35
#